data_ed3b6065f1268f2c76300d90bd3f5978
#
_entry.id   ed3b6065f1268f2c76300d90bd3f5978
#
_cell.length_a   1.000
_cell.length_b   1.000
_cell.length_c   1.000
_cell.angle_alpha   90.00
_cell.angle_beta   90.00
_cell.angle_gamma   90.00
#
_symmetry.space_group_name_H-M   'P 1'
#
loop_
_entity.id
_entity.type
_entity.pdbx_description
1 polymer ?
#
loop_
_entity_poly.entity_id
_entity_poly.type
_entity_poly.pdbx_seq_one_letter_code
_entity_poly.pdbx_strand_id
1 'polypeptide(L)'
;ASDVYKRQAVLCMNFAEQAAKFFESVEVIELHHPDKADAPSGTATTTAQRIATARHDANVPDSPDATTQSLEGARGATVDGVHVHAVRLRGLIAHQEVLLGGPGETLTIRQDSMDRTSFVPGVLLGVREVAQRPGLTFGLDEVLGLA
;
A
#
# COMPACT_ATOMS: atom_id res chain seq x y z
N ALA A 1 -10.43 -4.85 -5.96
CA ALA A 1 -11.42 -3.76 -5.95
C ALA A 1 -11.99 -3.47 -4.56
N SER A 2 -11.97 -4.43 -3.62
CA SER A 2 -12.59 -4.26 -2.30
C SER A 2 -11.75 -3.48 -1.27
N ASP A 3 -10.45 -3.37 -1.49
CA ASP A 3 -9.53 -2.80 -0.50
C ASP A 3 -9.59 -1.27 -0.38
N VAL A 4 -10.08 -0.60 -1.40
CA VAL A 4 -10.32 0.86 -1.38
C VAL A 4 -11.40 1.29 -0.38
N TYR A 5 -12.15 0.33 0.17
CA TYR A 5 -13.16 0.54 1.21
C TYR A 5 -12.69 0.06 2.59
N LYS A 6 -11.48 -0.46 2.72
CA LYS A 6 -10.87 -0.74 4.02
C LYS A 6 -10.20 0.52 4.57
N ARG A 7 -10.76 1.04 5.66
CA ARG A 7 -10.25 2.26 6.29
C ARG A 7 -8.74 2.20 6.57
N GLN A 8 -8.25 1.11 7.18
CA GLN A 8 -6.83 1.00 7.49
C GLN A 8 -5.93 0.89 6.25
N ALA A 9 -6.39 0.26 5.17
CA ALA A 9 -5.62 0.17 3.94
C ALA A 9 -5.47 1.55 3.28
N VAL A 10 -6.55 2.33 3.25
CA VAL A 10 -6.54 3.70 2.71
C VAL A 10 -5.65 4.61 3.55
N LEU A 11 -5.73 4.52 4.89
CA LEU A 11 -4.85 5.28 5.79
C LEU A 11 -3.38 4.88 5.60
N CYS A 12 -3.08 3.59 5.49
CA CYS A 12 -1.73 3.08 5.23
C CYS A 12 -1.18 3.65 3.91
N MET A 13 -1.94 3.60 2.83
CA MET A 13 -1.55 4.17 1.54
C MET A 13 -1.27 5.68 1.63
N ASN A 14 -2.16 6.41 2.29
CA ASN A 14 -2.02 7.86 2.44
C ASN A 14 -0.80 8.24 3.27
N PHE A 15 -0.58 7.59 4.41
CA PHE A 15 0.58 7.86 5.26
C PHE A 15 1.89 7.47 4.57
N ALA A 16 1.91 6.35 3.84
CA ALA A 16 3.07 5.93 3.06
C ALA A 16 3.41 6.93 1.96
N GLU A 17 2.42 7.40 1.23
CA GLU A 17 2.56 8.43 0.19
C GLU A 17 3.17 9.72 0.77
N GLN A 18 2.67 10.19 1.91
CA GLN A 18 3.20 11.38 2.58
C GLN A 18 4.64 11.17 3.07
N ALA A 19 4.93 10.03 3.69
CA ALA A 19 6.25 9.73 4.24
C ALA A 19 7.31 9.49 3.16
N ALA A 20 6.95 8.88 2.04
CA ALA A 20 7.87 8.43 1.00
C ALA A 20 8.73 9.55 0.37
N LYS A 21 8.30 10.80 0.47
CA LYS A 21 9.03 11.97 -0.01
C LYS A 21 10.25 12.32 0.84
N PHE A 22 10.32 11.83 2.06
CA PHE A 22 11.35 12.16 3.05
C PHE A 22 12.43 11.09 3.20
N PHE A 23 12.26 9.94 2.55
CA PHE A 23 13.17 8.80 2.69
C PHE A 23 13.84 8.45 1.37
N GLU A 24 15.11 8.06 1.46
CA GLU A 24 15.91 7.67 0.30
C GLU A 24 15.37 6.38 -0.36
N SER A 25 14.95 5.41 0.46
CA SER A 25 14.53 4.08 0.01
C SER A 25 13.11 3.76 0.45
N VAL A 26 12.40 2.99 -0.38
CA VAL A 26 11.07 2.47 -0.05
C VAL A 26 10.85 1.12 -0.72
N GLU A 27 10.31 0.17 0.02
CA GLU A 27 9.82 -1.12 -0.51
C GLU A 27 8.47 -1.46 0.13
N VAL A 28 7.68 -2.26 -0.56
CA VAL A 28 6.35 -2.71 -0.10
C VAL A 28 6.36 -4.22 0.04
N ILE A 29 5.81 -4.73 1.14
CA ILE A 29 5.59 -6.16 1.38
C ILE A 29 4.10 -6.38 1.62
N GLU A 30 3.46 -7.22 0.83
CA GLU A 30 2.09 -7.65 1.06
C GLU A 30 2.05 -9.13 1.46
N LEU A 31 1.18 -9.47 2.40
CA LEU A 31 1.12 -10.81 2.96
C LEU A 31 -0.33 -11.27 3.00
N HIS A 32 -0.61 -12.40 2.37
CA HIS A 32 -1.97 -12.96 2.26
C HIS A 32 -1.98 -14.47 2.43
N HIS A 33 -3.19 -15.00 2.60
CA HIS A 33 -3.45 -16.45 2.57
C HIS A 33 -3.11 -17.06 1.20
N PRO A 34 -2.84 -18.38 1.13
CA PRO A 34 -2.39 -19.04 -0.10
C PRO A 34 -3.42 -19.07 -1.24
N ASP A 35 -4.71 -18.90 -0.92
CA ASP A 35 -5.80 -18.96 -1.91
C ASP A 35 -6.00 -17.63 -2.66
N LYS A 36 -5.15 -16.62 -2.43
CA LYS A 36 -5.20 -15.37 -3.17
C LYS A 36 -4.57 -15.55 -4.56
N ALA A 37 -5.36 -15.27 -5.60
CA ALA A 37 -4.99 -15.57 -6.99
C ALA A 37 -4.02 -14.56 -7.61
N ASP A 38 -4.11 -13.28 -7.21
CA ASP A 38 -3.26 -12.20 -7.74
C ASP A 38 -2.04 -11.94 -6.86
N ALA A 39 -0.91 -11.62 -7.47
CA ALA A 39 0.31 -11.18 -6.82
C ALA A 39 1.10 -10.24 -7.78
N PRO A 40 1.47 -9.03 -7.33
CA PRO A 40 1.08 -8.41 -6.05
C PRO A 40 -0.42 -8.17 -5.94
N SER A 41 -0.91 -7.96 -4.70
CA SER A 41 -2.30 -7.57 -4.49
C SER A 41 -2.61 -6.21 -5.13
N GLY A 42 -3.87 -5.99 -5.49
CA GLY A 42 -4.30 -4.69 -6.02
C GLY A 42 -3.99 -3.53 -5.08
N THR A 43 -4.16 -3.71 -3.77
CA THR A 43 -3.81 -2.70 -2.75
C THR A 43 -2.33 -2.39 -2.75
N ALA A 44 -1.46 -3.40 -2.81
CA ALA A 44 -0.01 -3.19 -2.83
C ALA A 44 0.44 -2.49 -4.12
N THR A 45 -0.15 -2.86 -5.25
CA THR A 45 0.10 -2.21 -6.54
C THR A 45 -0.29 -0.73 -6.50
N THR A 46 -1.48 -0.42 -6.01
CA THR A 46 -1.95 0.97 -5.85
C THR A 46 -1.06 1.75 -4.88
N THR A 47 -0.67 1.13 -3.76
CA THR A 47 0.24 1.76 -2.79
C THR A 47 1.56 2.13 -3.45
N ALA A 48 2.18 1.21 -4.19
CA ALA A 48 3.43 1.46 -4.89
C ALA A 48 3.31 2.56 -5.94
N GLN A 49 2.21 2.59 -6.71
CA GLN A 49 1.94 3.65 -7.68
C GLN A 49 1.81 5.04 -7.02
N ARG A 50 1.08 5.14 -5.92
CA ARG A 50 0.91 6.39 -5.16
C ARG A 50 2.26 6.87 -4.59
N ILE A 51 3.06 5.97 -4.04
CA ILE A 51 4.41 6.24 -3.54
C ILE A 51 5.29 6.77 -4.69
N ALA A 52 5.29 6.07 -5.82
CA ALA A 52 6.10 6.45 -6.99
C ALA A 52 5.75 7.86 -7.48
N THR A 53 4.45 8.17 -7.59
CA THR A 53 3.97 9.49 -8.00
C THR A 53 4.42 10.57 -7.01
N ALA A 54 4.25 10.35 -5.70
CA ALA A 54 4.64 11.31 -4.68
C ALA A 54 6.15 11.58 -4.69
N ARG A 55 6.96 10.54 -4.86
CA ARG A 55 8.42 10.66 -4.96
C ARG A 55 8.84 11.42 -6.23
N HIS A 56 8.24 11.08 -7.36
CA HIS A 56 8.49 11.77 -8.63
C HIS A 56 8.18 13.26 -8.52
N ASP A 57 7.01 13.62 -8.01
CA ASP A 57 6.56 15.02 -7.88
C ASP A 57 7.44 15.82 -6.90
N ALA A 58 8.05 15.14 -5.93
CA ALA A 58 9.00 15.73 -4.97
C ALA A 58 10.46 15.67 -5.47
N ASN A 59 10.72 15.21 -6.69
CA ASN A 59 12.06 15.01 -7.26
C ASN A 59 12.98 14.13 -6.40
N VAL A 60 12.42 13.12 -5.74
CA VAL A 60 13.19 12.13 -5.00
C VAL A 60 13.74 11.09 -5.98
N PRO A 61 15.05 10.80 -5.96
CA PRO A 61 15.65 9.79 -6.83
C PRO A 61 15.09 8.38 -6.57
N ASP A 62 15.31 7.48 -7.50
CA ASP A 62 15.03 6.07 -7.28
C ASP A 62 15.79 5.51 -6.06
N SER A 63 15.20 4.54 -5.39
CA SER A 63 15.84 3.86 -4.27
C SER A 63 17.17 3.23 -4.72
N PRO A 64 18.28 3.45 -4.00
CA PRO A 64 19.55 2.85 -4.37
C PRO A 64 19.47 1.32 -4.27
N ASP A 65 19.98 0.65 -5.30
CA ASP A 65 20.07 -0.80 -5.35
C ASP A 65 21.32 -1.19 -6.14
N ALA A 66 22.29 -1.80 -5.45
CA ALA A 66 23.54 -2.26 -6.05
C ALA A 66 23.49 -3.73 -6.48
N THR A 67 22.32 -4.36 -6.49
CA THR A 67 22.17 -5.77 -6.84
C THR A 67 22.55 -6.02 -8.29
N THR A 68 23.61 -6.80 -8.51
CA THR A 68 24.09 -7.18 -9.84
C THR A 68 24.00 -8.70 -10.10
N GLN A 69 23.80 -9.49 -9.04
CA GLN A 69 23.64 -10.94 -9.09
C GLN A 69 22.43 -11.33 -8.25
N SER A 70 21.42 -11.91 -8.86
CA SER A 70 20.22 -12.34 -8.16
C SER A 70 19.58 -13.56 -8.83
N LEU A 71 18.87 -14.34 -8.06
CA LEU A 71 17.93 -15.31 -8.59
C LEU A 71 16.69 -14.56 -9.10
N GLU A 72 16.02 -15.13 -10.09
CA GLU A 72 14.77 -14.57 -10.62
C GLU A 72 13.76 -14.36 -9.50
N GLY A 73 13.15 -13.17 -9.45
CA GLY A 73 12.16 -12.79 -8.46
C GLY A 73 12.72 -12.37 -7.09
N ALA A 74 14.03 -12.46 -6.84
CA ALA A 74 14.62 -12.15 -5.53
C ALA A 74 14.37 -10.71 -5.07
N ARG A 75 14.22 -9.76 -6.01
CA ARG A 75 13.89 -8.36 -5.72
C ARG A 75 12.38 -8.06 -5.87
N GLY A 76 11.53 -9.10 -5.89
CA GLY A 76 10.09 -8.95 -6.04
C GLY A 76 9.67 -8.45 -7.42
N ALA A 77 8.47 -7.90 -7.51
CA ALA A 77 7.99 -7.19 -8.69
C ALA A 77 8.35 -5.70 -8.59
N THR A 78 8.49 -5.03 -9.73
CA THR A 78 8.70 -3.59 -9.78
C THR A 78 7.44 -2.91 -10.30
N VAL A 79 6.89 -1.99 -9.52
CA VAL A 79 5.72 -1.18 -9.89
C VAL A 79 6.14 0.28 -9.88
N ASP A 80 6.24 0.89 -11.06
CA ASP A 80 6.69 2.27 -11.25
C ASP A 80 7.99 2.59 -10.48
N GLY A 81 8.95 1.66 -10.49
CA GLY A 81 10.24 1.78 -9.81
C GLY A 81 10.25 1.38 -8.33
N VAL A 82 9.10 1.07 -7.73
CA VAL A 82 8.99 0.61 -6.35
C VAL A 82 8.94 -0.92 -6.29
N HIS A 83 9.83 -1.54 -5.51
CA HIS A 83 9.81 -2.99 -5.31
C HIS A 83 8.67 -3.42 -4.40
N VAL A 84 7.92 -4.43 -4.86
CA VAL A 84 6.80 -5.03 -4.13
C VAL A 84 7.02 -6.52 -3.98
N HIS A 85 6.97 -7.00 -2.74
CA HIS A 85 7.16 -8.40 -2.39
C HIS A 85 5.84 -9.01 -1.95
N ALA A 86 5.54 -10.23 -2.38
CA ALA A 86 4.32 -10.95 -2.06
C ALA A 86 4.61 -12.20 -1.24
N VAL A 87 4.04 -12.29 -0.05
CA VAL A 87 4.09 -13.48 0.81
C VAL A 87 2.74 -14.20 0.76
N ARG A 88 2.77 -15.51 0.54
CA ARG A 88 1.61 -16.41 0.60
C ARG A 88 1.87 -17.47 1.65
N LEU A 89 1.14 -17.38 2.77
CA LEU A 89 1.36 -18.25 3.92
C LEU A 89 0.03 -18.59 4.60
N ARG A 90 -0.14 -19.86 4.94
CA ARG A 90 -1.31 -20.30 5.72
C ARG A 90 -1.28 -19.65 7.11
N GLY A 91 -2.41 -19.14 7.54
CA GLY A 91 -2.57 -18.37 8.78
C GLY A 91 -2.63 -16.86 8.57
N LEU A 92 -2.15 -16.37 7.43
CA LEU A 92 -2.32 -14.97 7.06
C LEU A 92 -3.72 -14.72 6.48
N ILE A 93 -4.20 -13.50 6.61
CA ILE A 93 -5.46 -13.02 5.99
C ILE A 93 -5.11 -11.96 4.95
N ALA A 94 -4.88 -10.71 5.35
CA ALA A 94 -4.50 -9.63 4.46
C ALA A 94 -3.69 -8.59 5.25
N HIS A 95 -2.44 -8.41 4.89
CA HIS A 95 -1.50 -7.55 5.59
C HIS A 95 -0.62 -6.79 4.59
N GLN A 96 -0.14 -5.62 4.97
CA GLN A 96 0.81 -4.87 4.17
C GLN A 96 1.76 -4.08 5.06
N GLU A 97 3.03 -4.07 4.68
CA GLU A 97 4.06 -3.21 5.24
C GLU A 97 4.62 -2.30 4.15
N VAL A 98 4.86 -1.05 4.50
CA VAL A 98 5.69 -0.15 3.72
C VAL A 98 6.94 0.15 4.54
N LEU A 99 8.09 -0.23 4.00
CA LEU A 99 9.39 -0.01 4.61
C LEU A 99 10.01 1.23 3.98
N LEU A 100 10.36 2.21 4.80
CA LEU A 100 11.02 3.43 4.37
C LEU A 100 12.36 3.55 5.10
N GLY A 101 13.40 3.93 4.38
CA GLY A 101 14.74 3.96 4.95
C GLY A 101 15.55 5.17 4.50
N GLY A 102 16.38 5.64 5.40
CA GLY A 102 17.40 6.67 5.19
C GLY A 102 18.64 6.38 6.00
N PRO A 103 19.68 7.24 5.93
CA PRO A 103 20.91 7.01 6.67
C PRO A 103 20.66 6.92 8.18
N GLY A 104 20.89 5.73 8.74
CA GLY A 104 20.78 5.49 10.19
C GLY A 104 19.35 5.32 10.72
N GLU A 105 18.33 5.28 9.85
CA GLU A 105 16.93 5.17 10.28
C GLU A 105 16.06 4.35 9.34
N THR A 106 15.02 3.75 9.89
CA THR A 106 13.92 3.16 9.13
C THR A 106 12.57 3.55 9.75
N LEU A 107 11.56 3.66 8.91
CA LEU A 107 10.16 3.80 9.31
C LEU A 107 9.36 2.67 8.66
N THR A 108 8.56 1.96 9.43
CA THR A 108 7.64 0.94 8.92
C THR A 108 6.21 1.36 9.18
N ILE A 109 5.40 1.37 8.14
CA ILE A 109 3.95 1.58 8.24
C ILE A 109 3.29 0.25 7.92
N ARG A 110 2.55 -0.30 8.88
CA ARG A 110 1.90 -1.62 8.74
C ARG A 110 0.40 -1.55 9.00
N GLN A 111 -0.36 -2.30 8.20
CA GLN A 111 -1.76 -2.58 8.46
C GLN A 111 -2.02 -4.09 8.41
N ASP A 112 -2.91 -4.56 9.28
CA ASP A 112 -3.31 -5.95 9.41
C ASP A 112 -4.83 -6.06 9.39
N SER A 113 -5.37 -6.91 8.51
CA SER A 113 -6.77 -7.33 8.53
C SER A 113 -6.81 -8.76 9.04
N MET A 114 -7.39 -8.96 10.22
CA MET A 114 -7.41 -10.26 10.90
C MET A 114 -8.66 -11.09 10.56
N ASP A 115 -9.72 -10.43 10.11
CA ASP A 115 -10.95 -11.06 9.64
C ASP A 115 -11.78 -10.11 8.77
N ARG A 116 -12.96 -10.60 8.32
CA ARG A 116 -13.86 -9.83 7.45
C ARG A 116 -14.50 -8.62 8.13
N THR A 117 -14.55 -8.57 9.45
CA THR A 117 -15.11 -7.42 10.18
C THR A 117 -14.28 -6.15 9.96
N SER A 118 -13.04 -6.28 9.52
CA SER A 118 -12.18 -5.14 9.15
C SER A 118 -12.75 -4.27 8.02
N PHE A 119 -13.67 -4.78 7.20
CA PHE A 119 -14.35 -4.00 6.16
C PHE A 119 -15.49 -3.13 6.69
N VAL A 120 -16.12 -3.55 7.79
CA VAL A 120 -17.36 -2.93 8.30
C VAL A 120 -17.22 -1.43 8.55
N PRO A 121 -16.17 -0.92 9.22
CA PRO A 121 -16.04 0.51 9.47
C PRO A 121 -16.00 1.35 8.20
N GLY A 122 -15.29 0.90 7.17
CA GLY A 122 -15.19 1.61 5.89
C GLY A 122 -16.49 1.59 5.11
N VAL A 123 -17.17 0.45 5.07
CA VAL A 123 -18.48 0.30 4.41
C VAL A 123 -19.52 1.18 5.09
N LEU A 124 -19.60 1.18 6.42
CA LEU A 124 -20.53 2.03 7.17
C LEU A 124 -20.26 3.50 6.94
N LEU A 125 -19.00 3.91 6.89
CA LEU A 125 -18.62 5.28 6.59
C LEU A 125 -19.10 5.67 5.18
N GLY A 126 -18.83 4.86 4.18
CA GLY A 126 -19.27 5.08 2.80
C GLY A 126 -20.81 5.21 2.70
N VAL A 127 -21.54 4.31 3.37
CA VAL A 127 -23.02 4.35 3.38
C VAL A 127 -23.57 5.63 4.01
N ARG A 128 -22.96 6.10 5.09
CA ARG A 128 -23.39 7.35 5.76
C ARG A 128 -23.14 8.60 4.91
N GLU A 129 -22.05 8.61 4.17
CA GLU A 129 -21.61 9.78 3.42
C GLU A 129 -22.18 9.85 1.99
N VAL A 130 -22.58 8.70 1.40
CA VAL A 130 -23.00 8.63 0.00
C VAL A 130 -24.17 9.55 -0.35
N ALA A 131 -25.10 9.72 0.56
CA ALA A 131 -26.27 10.58 0.36
C ALA A 131 -25.92 12.09 0.26
N GLN A 132 -24.77 12.48 0.80
CA GLN A 132 -24.29 13.87 0.80
C GLN A 132 -23.26 14.13 -0.31
N ARG A 133 -22.92 13.11 -1.11
CA ARG A 133 -21.91 13.19 -2.18
C ARG A 133 -22.54 12.83 -3.53
N PRO A 134 -23.09 13.79 -4.26
CA PRO A 134 -23.63 13.54 -5.59
C PRO A 134 -22.52 13.15 -6.57
N GLY A 135 -22.80 12.16 -7.43
CA GLY A 135 -21.85 11.65 -8.41
C GLY A 135 -21.13 10.39 -7.95
N LEU A 136 -20.10 9.99 -8.67
CA LEU A 136 -19.28 8.82 -8.37
C LEU A 136 -18.11 9.20 -7.46
N THR A 137 -18.06 8.62 -6.25
CA THR A 137 -16.90 8.67 -5.36
C THR A 137 -16.19 7.33 -5.39
N PHE A 138 -14.92 7.32 -5.71
CA PHE A 138 -14.10 6.11 -5.75
C PHE A 138 -13.15 6.06 -4.55
N GLY A 139 -13.31 5.03 -3.70
CA GLY A 139 -12.50 4.85 -2.50
C GLY A 139 -12.94 5.70 -1.31
N LEU A 140 -12.17 5.69 -0.24
CA LEU A 140 -12.47 6.36 1.02
C LEU A 140 -11.61 7.61 1.29
N ASP A 141 -10.67 7.96 0.43
CA ASP A 141 -9.75 9.09 0.65
C ASP A 141 -10.51 10.39 0.94
N GLU A 142 -11.45 10.76 0.06
CA GLU A 142 -12.27 11.96 0.25
C GLU A 142 -13.18 11.88 1.47
N VAL A 143 -13.76 10.69 1.72
CA VAL A 143 -14.67 10.45 2.83
C VAL A 143 -13.95 10.55 4.18
N LEU A 144 -12.67 10.18 4.21
CA LEU A 144 -11.78 10.32 5.37
C LEU A 144 -11.15 11.71 5.49
N GLY A 145 -11.41 12.61 4.55
CA GLY A 145 -10.80 13.94 4.54
C GLY A 145 -9.30 13.93 4.18
N LEU A 146 -8.85 12.95 3.40
CA LEU A 146 -7.46 12.75 3.01
C LEU A 146 -7.13 13.25 1.60
N ALA A 147 -8.13 13.65 0.87
CA ALA A 147 -7.97 14.17 -0.50
C ALA A 147 -7.73 15.68 -0.50
#